data_c4113a6142573eab65d401b7ce75b0d5
#
_entry.id   c4113a6142573eab65d401b7ce75b0d5
#
_cell.length_a   1.000
_cell.length_b   1.000
_cell.length_c   1.000
_cell.angle_alpha   90.00
_cell.angle_beta   90.00
_cell.angle_gamma   90.00
#
_symmetry.space_group_name_H-M   'P 1'
#
loop_
_entity.id
_entity.type
_entity.pdbx_description
1 polymer ?
#
loop_
_entity_poly.entity_id
_entity_poly.type
_entity_poly.pdbx_seq_one_letter_code
_entity_poly.pdbx_strand_id
1 'polypeptide(L)'
;MINAGKFGKLKISYGYCCKPRGGIGFKSPGVSPNNLDWNLWRGPAVIDTFHANYVHYNWHWFWETGNGDLNNQGTHQLDVARWAMDPKLTNPTRVMAIGGRFQWNDQGETPNTMFGIAEYPNGQYLFFNVRNVNYDGYQRQVENEYYFEDGGKIIRNKYYAKGSDKGDDIKVPDGKVTPGGEWGSFIKAVRANDPSMANGNVYDAHYGCVVGHLINNSYRLGENVPFNKKAGQFGDNKDAYEHFGRLHDVMADGVKVKDGANYTVGPWLTFDPDKEIHTGAHADAANALLKDFNRPGFQVPSVDKV
;
A
#
# COMPACT_ATOMS: atom_id res chain seq x y z
N MET A 1 -15.83 -2.79 -16.81
CA MET A 1 -15.80 -1.72 -17.85
C MET A 1 -14.37 -1.43 -18.29
N ILE A 2 -13.42 -1.16 -17.37
CA ILE A 2 -12.01 -0.90 -17.71
C ILE A 2 -11.41 -2.10 -18.45
N ASN A 3 -11.47 -3.30 -17.87
CA ASN A 3 -10.97 -4.54 -18.49
C ASN A 3 -11.70 -4.95 -19.78
N ALA A 4 -12.87 -4.39 -20.03
CA ALA A 4 -13.58 -4.56 -21.31
C ALA A 4 -13.18 -3.50 -22.36
N GLY A 5 -12.19 -2.66 -22.08
CA GLY A 5 -11.65 -1.66 -23.00
C GLY A 5 -12.54 -0.45 -23.24
N LYS A 6 -13.60 -0.23 -22.45
CA LYS A 6 -14.55 0.87 -22.70
C LYS A 6 -13.92 2.25 -22.71
N PHE A 7 -12.82 2.43 -21.99
CA PHE A 7 -12.14 3.72 -21.79
C PHE A 7 -10.74 3.76 -22.44
N GLY A 8 -10.42 2.78 -23.28
CA GLY A 8 -9.10 2.59 -23.84
C GLY A 8 -8.21 1.65 -23.00
N LYS A 9 -6.92 1.57 -23.35
CA LYS A 9 -5.96 0.69 -22.66
C LYS A 9 -5.47 1.34 -21.37
N LEU A 10 -5.64 0.66 -20.25
CA LEU A 10 -5.18 1.14 -18.94
C LEU A 10 -3.65 1.20 -18.92
N LYS A 11 -3.10 2.33 -18.52
CA LYS A 11 -1.67 2.56 -18.33
C LYS A 11 -1.29 2.53 -16.85
N ILE A 12 -2.05 3.25 -16.03
CA ILE A 12 -1.78 3.39 -14.60
C ILE A 12 -3.07 3.18 -13.81
N SER A 13 -3.01 2.28 -12.84
CA SER A 13 -3.98 2.19 -11.76
C SER A 13 -3.38 2.84 -10.52
N TYR A 14 -4.03 3.85 -9.97
CA TYR A 14 -3.52 4.67 -8.88
C TYR A 14 -4.43 4.59 -7.67
N GLY A 15 -3.87 4.16 -6.54
CA GLY A 15 -4.54 4.17 -5.25
C GLY A 15 -3.91 5.15 -4.29
N TYR A 16 -4.70 5.72 -3.38
CA TYR A 16 -4.15 6.58 -2.37
C TYR A 16 -4.91 6.55 -1.05
N CYS A 17 -4.14 6.73 0.03
CA CYS A 17 -4.61 6.83 1.39
C CYS A 17 -4.09 8.13 2.01
N CYS A 18 -4.89 9.19 1.91
CA CYS A 18 -4.59 10.49 2.47
C CYS A 18 -5.51 10.74 3.67
N LYS A 19 -5.05 10.38 4.87
CA LYS A 19 -5.78 10.53 6.14
C LYS A 19 -5.02 11.44 7.09
N PRO A 20 -5.67 12.44 7.72
CA PRO A 20 -5.01 13.19 8.78
C PRO A 20 -4.76 12.25 9.97
N ARG A 21 -3.49 12.09 10.33
CA ARG A 21 -3.04 11.33 11.50
C ARG A 21 -2.25 12.25 12.40
N GLY A 22 -2.30 11.98 13.71
CA GLY A 22 -1.45 12.65 14.69
C GLY A 22 -0.16 11.88 14.96
N GLY A 23 0.80 12.53 15.61
CA GLY A 23 1.96 11.85 16.17
C GLY A 23 1.54 10.95 17.35
N ILE A 24 2.29 9.87 17.56
CA ILE A 24 2.03 8.92 18.65
C ILE A 24 2.88 9.20 19.90
N GLY A 25 3.78 10.18 19.84
CA GLY A 25 4.71 10.51 20.92
C GLY A 25 5.64 9.36 21.29
N PHE A 26 6.25 9.46 22.46
CA PHE A 26 7.14 8.44 23.02
C PHE A 26 6.52 7.85 24.29
N LYS A 27 6.59 6.53 24.42
CA LYS A 27 6.20 5.78 25.61
C LYS A 27 7.38 4.97 26.11
N SER A 28 7.70 5.12 27.39
CA SER A 28 8.78 4.36 28.02
C SER A 28 8.48 2.87 28.03
N PRO A 29 9.52 2.03 27.90
CA PRO A 29 9.39 0.60 28.18
C PRO A 29 8.88 0.36 29.61
N GLY A 30 8.08 -0.69 29.80
CA GLY A 30 7.48 -0.99 31.09
C GLY A 30 6.84 -2.37 31.14
N VAL A 31 6.05 -2.59 32.16
CA VAL A 31 5.27 -3.82 32.36
C VAL A 31 3.88 -3.62 31.74
N SER A 32 3.37 -4.65 31.09
CA SER A 32 2.00 -4.62 30.55
C SER A 32 0.98 -4.52 31.70
N PRO A 33 -0.16 -3.84 31.51
CA PRO A 33 -1.23 -3.81 32.49
C PRO A 33 -1.73 -5.22 32.83
N ASN A 34 -2.18 -5.44 34.08
CA ASN A 34 -2.65 -6.75 34.55
C ASN A 34 -3.86 -7.30 33.77
N ASN A 35 -4.62 -6.42 33.12
CA ASN A 35 -5.79 -6.79 32.30
C ASN A 35 -5.44 -7.03 30.82
N LEU A 36 -4.16 -7.03 30.46
CA LEU A 36 -3.68 -7.34 29.14
C LEU A 36 -2.77 -8.57 29.18
N ASP A 37 -3.19 -9.65 28.52
CA ASP A 37 -2.30 -10.76 28.21
C ASP A 37 -1.33 -10.35 27.10
N TRP A 38 -0.18 -9.81 27.51
CA TRP A 38 0.85 -9.33 26.58
C TRP A 38 1.41 -10.47 25.71
N ASN A 39 1.47 -11.69 26.24
CA ASN A 39 1.95 -12.83 25.47
C ASN A 39 1.03 -13.19 24.30
N LEU A 40 -0.27 -13.19 24.53
CA LEU A 40 -1.26 -13.39 23.45
C LEU A 40 -1.31 -12.19 22.51
N TRP A 41 -1.27 -10.97 23.07
CA TRP A 41 -1.39 -9.76 22.25
C TRP A 41 -0.25 -9.62 21.25
N ARG A 42 1.01 -9.74 21.67
CA ARG A 42 2.17 -9.66 20.76
C ARG A 42 2.26 -10.82 19.79
N GLY A 43 1.55 -11.93 20.04
CA GLY A 43 1.47 -13.08 19.15
C GLY A 43 2.85 -13.57 18.68
N PRO A 44 3.09 -13.68 17.37
CA PRO A 44 4.37 -14.12 16.79
C PRO A 44 5.48 -13.08 16.85
N ALA A 45 5.16 -11.79 17.07
CA ALA A 45 6.13 -10.71 16.98
C ALA A 45 7.28 -10.86 17.98
N VAL A 46 8.51 -10.61 17.52
CA VAL A 46 9.74 -10.68 18.33
C VAL A 46 9.94 -9.35 19.05
N ILE A 47 9.07 -9.08 20.01
CA ILE A 47 9.12 -7.88 20.85
C ILE A 47 9.40 -8.31 22.28
N ASP A 48 10.51 -7.88 22.84
CA ASP A 48 10.92 -8.25 24.19
C ASP A 48 10.26 -7.39 25.27
N THR A 49 10.04 -6.12 24.98
CA THR A 49 9.62 -5.13 25.96
C THR A 49 8.32 -4.45 25.56
N PHE A 50 7.36 -4.43 26.50
CA PHE A 50 6.11 -3.69 26.34
C PHE A 50 6.33 -2.18 26.42
N HIS A 51 5.63 -1.43 25.56
CA HIS A 51 5.30 -0.01 25.79
C HIS A 51 3.89 0.30 25.27
N ALA A 52 3.26 1.33 25.86
CA ALA A 52 1.84 1.60 25.63
C ALA A 52 1.49 2.01 24.17
N ASN A 53 2.48 2.34 23.33
CA ASN A 53 2.22 2.60 21.91
C ASN A 53 1.88 1.34 21.11
N TYR A 54 2.18 0.12 21.60
CA TYR A 54 1.72 -1.10 20.93
C TYR A 54 0.20 -1.31 21.06
N VAL A 55 -0.47 -0.83 22.10
CA VAL A 55 -1.89 -1.04 22.37
C VAL A 55 -2.65 0.30 22.43
N HIS A 56 -3.86 0.38 21.85
CA HIS A 56 -4.56 -0.68 21.11
C HIS A 56 -4.41 -0.53 19.60
N TYR A 57 -3.97 0.66 19.10
CA TYR A 57 -4.04 1.02 17.69
C TYR A 57 -2.67 1.27 17.05
N ASN A 58 -1.72 1.86 17.79
CA ASN A 58 -0.49 2.36 17.20
C ASN A 58 0.52 1.26 16.81
N TRP A 59 0.21 0.00 17.09
CA TRP A 59 0.97 -1.15 16.58
C TRP A 59 1.17 -1.12 15.05
N HIS A 60 0.30 -0.48 14.32
CA HIS A 60 0.41 -0.29 12.87
C HIS A 60 1.71 0.40 12.42
N TRP A 61 2.31 1.21 13.32
CA TRP A 61 3.44 2.08 13.00
C TRP A 61 4.79 1.50 13.39
N PHE A 62 4.86 0.24 13.78
CA PHE A 62 6.09 -0.48 14.10
C PHE A 62 6.26 -1.65 13.14
N TRP A 63 7.50 -1.84 12.61
CA TRP A 63 7.75 -2.89 11.61
C TRP A 63 7.54 -4.32 12.13
N GLU A 64 7.73 -4.54 13.44
CA GLU A 64 7.50 -5.85 14.06
C GLU A 64 6.03 -6.26 14.13
N THR A 65 5.11 -5.31 14.05
CA THR A 65 3.69 -5.56 14.25
C THR A 65 2.81 -5.04 13.12
N GLY A 66 3.34 -4.18 12.27
CA GLY A 66 2.55 -3.53 11.23
C GLY A 66 3.38 -3.05 10.04
N ASN A 67 2.70 -2.54 9.04
CA ASN A 67 3.27 -2.10 7.76
C ASN A 67 2.89 -0.65 7.42
N GLY A 68 2.50 0.13 8.41
CA GLY A 68 2.00 1.48 8.18
C GLY A 68 0.67 1.52 7.43
N ASP A 69 0.26 2.72 7.02
CA ASP A 69 -1.00 2.88 6.28
C ASP A 69 -0.93 2.34 4.83
N LEU A 70 0.25 2.00 4.32
CA LEU A 70 0.37 1.34 3.02
C LEU A 70 -0.38 0.00 2.99
N ASN A 71 -0.27 -0.82 4.06
CA ASN A 71 -1.01 -2.08 4.17
C ASN A 71 -2.15 -2.04 5.19
N ASN A 72 -2.29 -0.99 6.00
CA ASN A 72 -3.47 -0.83 6.85
C ASN A 72 -4.68 -0.40 6.00
N GLN A 73 -4.83 0.89 5.70
CA GLN A 73 -5.89 1.35 4.80
C GLN A 73 -5.58 1.02 3.34
N GLY A 74 -4.30 1.06 2.96
CA GLY A 74 -3.86 0.90 1.59
C GLY A 74 -4.23 -0.44 0.98
N THR A 75 -4.31 -1.50 1.75
CA THR A 75 -4.78 -2.82 1.28
C THR A 75 -6.10 -2.73 0.51
N HIS A 76 -7.05 -1.92 0.97
CA HIS A 76 -8.33 -1.75 0.28
C HIS A 76 -8.17 -1.08 -1.10
N GLN A 77 -7.36 -0.02 -1.18
CA GLN A 77 -7.15 0.70 -2.44
C GLN A 77 -6.18 -0.03 -3.38
N LEU A 78 -5.24 -0.80 -2.85
CA LEU A 78 -4.36 -1.67 -3.64
C LEU A 78 -5.17 -2.79 -4.31
N ASP A 79 -6.09 -3.40 -3.58
CA ASP A 79 -6.98 -4.44 -4.11
C ASP A 79 -7.88 -3.86 -5.22
N VAL A 80 -8.58 -2.75 -4.95
CA VAL A 80 -9.41 -2.08 -5.97
C VAL A 80 -8.60 -1.61 -7.18
N ALA A 81 -7.36 -1.14 -6.97
CA ALA A 81 -6.47 -0.76 -8.06
C ALA A 81 -6.17 -1.97 -8.97
N ARG A 82 -5.93 -3.15 -8.38
CA ARG A 82 -5.69 -4.39 -9.13
C ARG A 82 -6.90 -4.86 -9.93
N TRP A 83 -8.12 -4.71 -9.42
CA TRP A 83 -9.33 -5.10 -10.16
C TRP A 83 -9.50 -4.41 -11.51
N ALA A 84 -8.91 -3.23 -11.67
CA ALA A 84 -8.92 -2.50 -12.94
C ALA A 84 -7.85 -2.97 -13.94
N MET A 85 -6.84 -3.68 -13.47
CA MET A 85 -5.73 -4.18 -14.29
C MET A 85 -6.10 -5.46 -15.02
N ASP A 86 -5.22 -5.96 -15.89
CA ASP A 86 -5.43 -7.24 -16.55
C ASP A 86 -5.61 -8.36 -15.50
N PRO A 87 -6.72 -9.10 -15.52
CA PRO A 87 -7.02 -10.12 -14.52
C PRO A 87 -6.04 -11.30 -14.51
N LYS A 88 -5.19 -11.43 -15.52
CA LYS A 88 -4.13 -12.46 -15.57
C LYS A 88 -2.88 -12.07 -14.80
N LEU A 89 -2.75 -10.81 -14.41
CA LEU A 89 -1.62 -10.34 -13.64
C LEU A 89 -1.71 -10.82 -12.19
N THR A 90 -0.61 -11.32 -11.67
CA THR A 90 -0.43 -11.69 -10.27
C THR A 90 0.35 -10.61 -9.54
N ASN A 91 1.66 -10.71 -9.51
CA ASN A 91 2.57 -9.80 -8.85
C ASN A 91 3.30 -8.89 -9.86
N PRO A 92 3.82 -7.72 -9.43
CA PRO A 92 4.66 -6.89 -10.26
C PRO A 92 6.02 -7.55 -10.52
N THR A 93 6.70 -7.15 -11.59
CA THR A 93 8.08 -7.57 -11.89
C THR A 93 9.13 -6.72 -11.22
N ARG A 94 8.78 -5.48 -10.85
CA ARG A 94 9.65 -4.62 -10.04
C ARG A 94 8.87 -3.53 -9.30
N VAL A 95 9.45 -3.09 -8.20
CA VAL A 95 8.86 -2.06 -7.35
C VAL A 95 9.89 -1.06 -6.89
N MET A 96 9.42 0.14 -6.55
CA MET A 96 10.23 1.18 -5.94
C MET A 96 9.37 2.02 -4.99
N ALA A 97 9.99 2.59 -3.95
CA ALA A 97 9.34 3.51 -3.03
C ALA A 97 10.20 4.73 -2.73
N ILE A 98 9.56 5.86 -2.52
CA ILE A 98 10.14 7.07 -1.93
C ILE A 98 9.19 7.62 -0.88
N GLY A 99 9.70 7.98 0.30
CA GLY A 99 8.85 8.48 1.36
C GLY A 99 9.62 8.95 2.58
N GLY A 100 8.93 9.03 3.70
CA GLY A 100 9.53 9.41 4.97
C GLY A 100 8.50 9.53 6.09
N ARG A 101 9.00 9.83 7.29
CA ARG A 101 8.17 10.18 8.41
C ARG A 101 8.36 11.66 8.72
N PHE A 102 7.37 12.46 8.36
CA PHE A 102 7.41 13.91 8.44
C PHE A 102 6.45 14.43 9.51
N GLN A 103 6.61 15.70 9.87
CA GLN A 103 5.77 16.46 10.80
C GLN A 103 5.90 16.02 12.27
N TRP A 104 6.04 14.72 12.54
CA TRP A 104 6.04 14.17 13.89
C TRP A 104 7.43 13.67 14.27
N ASN A 105 7.91 14.08 15.44
CA ASN A 105 9.01 13.43 16.14
C ASN A 105 8.38 12.50 17.19
N ASP A 106 8.27 11.23 16.85
CA ASP A 106 7.61 10.24 17.68
C ASP A 106 8.25 8.84 17.51
N GLN A 107 7.70 7.84 18.17
CA GLN A 107 8.22 6.49 18.23
C GLN A 107 7.86 5.63 16.99
N GLY A 108 7.03 6.14 16.08
CA GLY A 108 6.63 5.40 14.89
C GLY A 108 7.79 5.19 13.91
N GLU A 109 7.86 4.01 13.33
CA GLU A 109 8.94 3.56 12.43
C GLU A 109 8.52 3.60 10.96
N THR A 110 7.25 3.29 10.68
CA THR A 110 6.75 3.24 9.31
C THR A 110 6.58 4.65 8.72
N PRO A 111 6.77 4.83 7.41
CA PRO A 111 6.57 6.13 6.78
C PRO A 111 5.11 6.59 6.92
N ASN A 112 4.90 7.88 7.16
CA ASN A 112 3.58 8.50 7.11
C ASN A 112 3.32 9.21 5.78
N THR A 113 4.31 9.28 4.93
CA THR A 113 4.24 9.82 3.58
C THR A 113 5.08 8.95 2.66
N MET A 114 4.46 8.40 1.61
CA MET A 114 5.16 7.51 0.68
C MET A 114 4.51 7.60 -0.69
N PHE A 115 5.33 7.54 -1.73
CA PHE A 115 4.94 7.24 -3.09
C PHE A 115 5.58 5.92 -3.50
N GLY A 116 4.76 4.95 -3.87
CA GLY A 116 5.18 3.62 -4.30
C GLY A 116 4.82 3.37 -5.76
N ILE A 117 5.66 2.64 -6.44
CA ILE A 117 5.48 2.24 -7.85
C ILE A 117 5.65 0.74 -7.94
N ALA A 118 4.72 0.09 -8.62
CA ALA A 118 4.83 -1.31 -9.04
C ALA A 118 4.65 -1.39 -10.56
N GLU A 119 5.60 -2.00 -11.24
CA GLU A 119 5.58 -2.24 -12.70
C GLU A 119 5.24 -3.69 -12.97
N TYR A 120 4.29 -3.92 -13.84
CA TYR A 120 3.79 -5.23 -14.21
C TYR A 120 4.32 -5.68 -15.59
N PRO A 121 4.37 -7.02 -15.86
CA PRO A 121 5.02 -7.55 -17.06
C PRO A 121 4.38 -7.07 -18.37
N ASN A 122 3.13 -6.64 -18.37
CA ASN A 122 2.43 -6.12 -19.54
C ASN A 122 2.63 -4.60 -19.77
N GLY A 123 3.49 -3.94 -18.96
CA GLY A 123 3.76 -2.51 -19.01
C GLY A 123 2.75 -1.62 -18.27
N GLN A 124 1.77 -2.19 -17.59
CA GLN A 124 0.90 -1.45 -16.69
C GLN A 124 1.64 -1.10 -15.40
N TYR A 125 1.26 0.02 -14.81
CA TYR A 125 1.76 0.46 -13.50
C TYR A 125 0.64 0.49 -12.47
N LEU A 126 1.00 0.13 -11.23
CA LEU A 126 0.22 0.48 -10.06
C LEU A 126 1.02 1.49 -9.25
N PHE A 127 0.44 2.68 -9.06
CA PHE A 127 1.00 3.70 -8.18
C PHE A 127 0.22 3.74 -6.87
N PHE A 128 0.93 4.02 -5.80
CA PHE A 128 0.27 4.19 -4.50
C PHE A 128 0.83 5.39 -3.73
N ASN A 129 -0.06 6.14 -3.08
CA ASN A 129 0.31 7.30 -2.28
C ASN A 129 -0.25 7.18 -0.86
N VAL A 130 0.64 7.18 0.12
CA VAL A 130 0.30 7.39 1.53
C VAL A 130 0.64 8.81 1.91
N ARG A 131 -0.28 9.50 2.60
CA ARG A 131 -0.05 10.86 3.08
C ARG A 131 -0.86 11.10 4.36
N ASN A 132 -0.28 10.72 5.48
CA ASN A 132 -0.91 10.74 6.79
C ASN A 132 -0.35 11.85 7.67
N VAL A 133 -0.43 13.04 7.16
CA VAL A 133 -0.02 14.30 7.79
C VAL A 133 -1.22 15.18 8.02
N ASN A 134 -1.06 16.27 8.75
CA ASN A 134 -2.15 17.20 9.04
C ASN A 134 -1.69 18.63 8.84
N TYR A 135 -2.50 19.43 8.16
CA TYR A 135 -2.29 20.88 7.99
C TYR A 135 -3.62 21.56 7.67
N ASP A 136 -3.68 22.88 7.81
CA ASP A 136 -4.89 23.65 7.55
C ASP A 136 -5.34 23.49 6.09
N GLY A 137 -6.59 23.10 5.90
CA GLY A 137 -7.14 22.83 4.57
C GLY A 137 -6.89 21.39 4.06
N TYR A 138 -6.22 20.54 4.84
CA TYR A 138 -6.05 19.13 4.46
C TYR A 138 -7.39 18.42 4.33
N GLN A 139 -7.59 17.81 3.17
CA GLN A 139 -8.79 17.01 2.91
C GLN A 139 -8.45 15.53 2.93
N ARG A 140 -9.21 14.78 3.72
CA ARG A 140 -9.15 13.30 3.69
C ARG A 140 -9.57 12.81 2.32
N GLN A 141 -8.73 11.99 1.69
CA GLN A 141 -8.98 11.35 0.41
C GLN A 141 -8.49 9.90 0.46
N VAL A 142 -9.39 8.95 0.22
CA VAL A 142 -9.09 7.51 0.17
C VAL A 142 -9.84 6.98 -1.02
N GLU A 143 -9.19 6.92 -2.18
CA GLU A 143 -9.84 6.66 -3.46
C GLU A 143 -8.88 5.96 -4.44
N ASN A 144 -9.42 5.65 -5.62
CA ASN A 144 -8.65 5.14 -6.76
C ASN A 144 -8.91 6.01 -8.00
N GLU A 145 -7.88 6.16 -8.81
CA GLU A 145 -7.92 6.83 -10.11
C GLU A 145 -7.31 5.91 -11.18
N TYR A 146 -7.72 6.10 -12.42
CA TYR A 146 -7.27 5.27 -13.54
C TYR A 146 -6.87 6.16 -14.71
N TYR A 147 -5.70 5.89 -15.29
CA TYR A 147 -5.14 6.67 -16.40
C TYR A 147 -4.90 5.77 -17.60
N PHE A 148 -5.32 6.22 -18.79
CA PHE A 148 -5.30 5.46 -20.03
C PHE A 148 -4.21 5.94 -20.98
N GLU A 149 -3.77 5.07 -21.90
CA GLU A 149 -2.68 5.39 -22.85
C GLU A 149 -3.03 6.56 -23.78
N ASP A 150 -4.30 6.74 -24.11
CA ASP A 150 -4.80 7.84 -24.94
C ASP A 150 -4.84 9.20 -24.21
N GLY A 151 -4.53 9.21 -22.91
CA GLY A 151 -4.56 10.38 -22.04
C GLY A 151 -5.90 10.64 -21.37
N GLY A 152 -6.88 9.76 -21.55
CA GLY A 152 -8.12 9.74 -20.77
C GLY A 152 -7.85 9.34 -19.31
N LYS A 153 -8.76 9.70 -18.41
CA LYS A 153 -8.65 9.34 -16.98
C LYS A 153 -10.02 9.15 -16.34
N ILE A 154 -10.06 8.33 -15.29
CA ILE A 154 -11.21 8.21 -14.40
C ILE A 154 -10.83 8.73 -13.02
N ILE A 155 -11.58 9.70 -12.51
CA ILE A 155 -11.44 10.30 -11.17
C ILE A 155 -12.83 10.43 -10.57
N ARG A 156 -13.03 9.95 -9.34
CA ARG A 156 -14.30 10.02 -8.61
C ARG A 156 -15.52 9.57 -9.44
N ASN A 157 -15.39 8.41 -10.08
CA ASN A 157 -16.42 7.81 -10.95
C ASN A 157 -16.84 8.66 -12.15
N LYS A 158 -16.00 9.62 -12.57
CA LYS A 158 -16.20 10.38 -13.81
C LYS A 158 -15.07 10.10 -14.79
N TYR A 159 -15.42 9.92 -16.05
CA TYR A 159 -14.45 9.81 -17.13
C TYR A 159 -14.16 11.19 -17.72
N TYR A 160 -12.88 11.49 -17.86
CA TYR A 160 -12.36 12.70 -18.52
C TYR A 160 -11.60 12.28 -19.75
N ALA A 161 -12.03 12.74 -20.92
CA ALA A 161 -11.26 12.57 -22.13
C ALA A 161 -9.97 13.41 -22.07
N LYS A 162 -8.98 13.06 -22.87
CA LYS A 162 -7.70 13.82 -22.94
C LYS A 162 -7.95 15.31 -23.16
N GLY A 163 -7.38 16.13 -22.28
CA GLY A 163 -7.48 17.60 -22.33
C GLY A 163 -8.85 18.16 -21.95
N SER A 164 -9.78 17.34 -21.48
CA SER A 164 -11.09 17.80 -21.02
C SER A 164 -11.11 18.03 -19.51
N ASP A 165 -11.61 19.18 -19.08
CA ASP A 165 -11.89 19.48 -17.67
C ASP A 165 -13.33 19.07 -17.27
N LYS A 166 -14.15 18.67 -18.26
CA LYS A 166 -15.51 18.18 -18.04
C LYS A 166 -15.49 16.67 -17.96
N GLY A 167 -15.89 16.13 -16.79
CA GLY A 167 -16.03 14.70 -16.58
C GLY A 167 -17.46 14.22 -16.84
N ASP A 168 -17.59 13.11 -17.56
CA ASP A 168 -18.84 12.43 -17.80
C ASP A 168 -19.09 11.38 -16.71
N ASP A 169 -20.31 11.33 -16.19
CA ASP A 169 -20.71 10.35 -15.18
C ASP A 169 -20.67 8.93 -15.76
N ILE A 170 -19.99 8.04 -15.06
CA ILE A 170 -19.91 6.62 -15.45
C ILE A 170 -21.14 5.90 -14.92
N LYS A 171 -22.00 5.46 -15.83
CA LYS A 171 -23.09 4.53 -15.48
C LYS A 171 -22.51 3.13 -15.35
N VAL A 172 -22.38 2.67 -14.11
CA VAL A 172 -21.92 1.32 -13.80
C VAL A 172 -23.07 0.35 -14.03
N PRO A 173 -22.91 -0.68 -14.90
CA PRO A 173 -23.93 -1.71 -15.07
C PRO A 173 -24.03 -2.57 -13.81
N ASP A 174 -25.17 -3.22 -13.63
CA ASP A 174 -25.32 -4.21 -12.57
C ASP A 174 -24.26 -5.30 -12.71
N GLY A 175 -23.49 -5.50 -11.64
CA GLY A 175 -22.44 -6.52 -11.60
C GLY A 175 -23.02 -7.92 -11.34
N LYS A 176 -22.34 -8.94 -11.85
CA LYS A 176 -22.62 -10.33 -11.47
C LYS A 176 -21.96 -10.62 -10.12
N VAL A 177 -22.63 -10.25 -9.05
CA VAL A 177 -22.17 -10.49 -7.67
C VAL A 177 -23.19 -11.35 -6.94
N THR A 178 -22.70 -12.19 -6.03
CA THR A 178 -23.60 -12.95 -5.15
C THR A 178 -24.35 -11.99 -4.23
N PRO A 179 -25.69 -12.03 -4.19
CA PRO A 179 -26.49 -11.12 -3.37
C PRO A 179 -26.17 -11.24 -1.88
N GLY A 180 -26.28 -10.12 -1.16
CA GLY A 180 -26.10 -10.05 0.29
C GLY A 180 -24.80 -9.40 0.76
N GLY A 181 -24.07 -8.74 -0.15
CA GLY A 181 -22.80 -8.08 0.14
C GLY A 181 -21.71 -9.07 0.56
N GLU A 182 -20.72 -8.62 1.29
CA GLU A 182 -19.62 -9.44 1.79
C GLU A 182 -20.10 -10.56 2.72
N TRP A 183 -20.96 -10.26 3.68
CA TRP A 183 -21.47 -11.23 4.66
C TRP A 183 -22.40 -12.26 4.02
N GLY A 184 -23.37 -11.82 3.24
CA GLY A 184 -24.34 -12.71 2.61
C GLY A 184 -23.72 -13.62 1.57
N SER A 185 -22.76 -13.15 0.79
CA SER A 185 -22.04 -13.96 -0.19
C SER A 185 -21.16 -15.01 0.50
N PHE A 186 -20.48 -14.65 1.59
CA PHE A 186 -19.68 -15.58 2.39
C PHE A 186 -20.55 -16.71 2.97
N ILE A 187 -21.65 -16.37 3.62
CA ILE A 187 -22.57 -17.38 4.18
C ILE A 187 -23.11 -18.32 3.08
N LYS A 188 -23.45 -17.78 1.91
CA LYS A 188 -23.91 -18.60 0.78
C LYS A 188 -22.82 -19.51 0.26
N ALA A 189 -21.59 -19.02 0.13
CA ALA A 189 -20.43 -19.82 -0.26
C ALA A 189 -20.21 -21.00 0.70
N VAL A 190 -20.23 -20.74 2.01
CA VAL A 190 -20.09 -21.79 3.04
C VAL A 190 -21.20 -22.83 2.95
N ARG A 191 -22.47 -22.39 2.84
CA ARG A 191 -23.63 -23.31 2.75
C ARG A 191 -23.64 -24.16 1.48
N ALA A 192 -23.16 -23.60 0.37
CA ALA A 192 -23.05 -24.31 -0.90
C ALA A 192 -21.76 -25.14 -1.02
N ASN A 193 -20.82 -24.98 -0.08
CA ASN A 193 -19.44 -25.51 -0.19
C ASN A 193 -18.78 -25.09 -1.52
N ASP A 194 -19.00 -23.85 -1.93
CA ASP A 194 -18.51 -23.28 -3.18
C ASP A 194 -17.86 -21.90 -2.93
N PRO A 195 -16.53 -21.85 -2.81
CA PRO A 195 -15.80 -20.59 -2.54
C PRO A 195 -15.98 -19.54 -3.64
N SER A 196 -16.34 -19.95 -4.87
CA SER A 196 -16.53 -19.00 -5.98
C SER A 196 -17.76 -18.08 -5.78
N MET A 197 -18.65 -18.42 -4.88
CA MET A 197 -19.80 -17.59 -4.50
C MET A 197 -19.44 -16.44 -3.56
N ALA A 198 -18.27 -16.46 -2.92
CA ALA A 198 -17.82 -15.34 -2.11
C ALA A 198 -17.38 -14.17 -3.00
N ASN A 199 -17.91 -12.96 -2.72
CA ASN A 199 -17.56 -11.77 -3.49
C ASN A 199 -16.13 -11.29 -3.23
N GLY A 200 -15.49 -11.71 -2.13
CA GLY A 200 -14.09 -11.49 -1.82
C GLY A 200 -13.28 -12.77 -2.03
N ASN A 201 -12.34 -12.72 -2.95
CA ASN A 201 -11.46 -13.85 -3.25
C ASN A 201 -10.14 -13.70 -2.51
N VAL A 202 -9.71 -14.75 -1.78
CA VAL A 202 -8.46 -14.73 -1.01
C VAL A 202 -7.22 -14.57 -1.89
N TYR A 203 -7.23 -15.09 -3.12
CA TYR A 203 -6.11 -14.92 -4.06
C TYR A 203 -5.96 -13.46 -4.49
N ASP A 204 -7.05 -12.78 -4.81
CA ASP A 204 -7.00 -11.37 -5.16
C ASP A 204 -6.54 -10.53 -3.98
N ALA A 205 -7.01 -10.84 -2.78
CA ALA A 205 -6.58 -10.19 -1.55
C ALA A 205 -5.09 -10.41 -1.26
N HIS A 206 -4.57 -11.64 -1.50
CA HIS A 206 -3.14 -11.94 -1.36
C HIS A 206 -2.31 -11.02 -2.26
N TYR A 207 -2.59 -10.99 -3.56
CA TYR A 207 -1.85 -10.14 -4.49
C TYR A 207 -2.00 -8.64 -4.20
N GLY A 208 -3.14 -8.21 -3.68
CA GLY A 208 -3.35 -6.84 -3.22
C GLY A 208 -2.44 -6.48 -2.03
N CYS A 209 -2.28 -7.40 -1.08
CA CYS A 209 -1.38 -7.22 0.07
C CYS A 209 0.09 -7.28 -0.33
N VAL A 210 0.47 -8.26 -1.16
CA VAL A 210 1.87 -8.49 -1.57
C VAL A 210 2.46 -7.22 -2.19
N VAL A 211 1.75 -6.54 -3.08
CA VAL A 211 2.26 -5.33 -3.72
C VAL A 211 2.65 -4.25 -2.71
N GLY A 212 1.86 -4.09 -1.65
CA GLY A 212 2.18 -3.14 -0.57
C GLY A 212 3.42 -3.57 0.24
N HIS A 213 3.57 -4.87 0.51
CA HIS A 213 4.78 -5.40 1.17
C HIS A 213 6.03 -5.19 0.32
N LEU A 214 5.97 -5.46 -0.99
CA LEU A 214 7.10 -5.26 -1.90
C LEU A 214 7.52 -3.77 -1.97
N ILE A 215 6.57 -2.84 -2.00
CA ILE A 215 6.82 -1.40 -1.93
C ILE A 215 7.51 -1.03 -0.60
N ASN A 216 7.04 -1.57 0.53
CA ASN A 216 7.68 -1.38 1.83
C ASN A 216 9.10 -1.95 1.87
N ASN A 217 9.37 -3.10 1.24
CA ASN A 217 10.70 -3.67 1.17
C ASN A 217 11.68 -2.73 0.46
N SER A 218 11.26 -2.11 -0.64
CA SER A 218 12.06 -1.09 -1.30
C SER A 218 12.36 0.08 -0.36
N TYR A 219 11.34 0.63 0.31
CA TYR A 219 11.52 1.72 1.27
C TYR A 219 12.52 1.36 2.39
N ARG A 220 12.41 0.16 2.96
CA ARG A 220 13.28 -0.31 4.07
C ARG A 220 14.73 -0.48 3.69
N LEU A 221 15.01 -0.68 2.40
CA LEU A 221 16.37 -0.78 1.84
C LEU A 221 16.86 0.56 1.26
N GLY A 222 16.12 1.63 1.50
CA GLY A 222 16.40 2.93 0.91
C GLY A 222 17.48 3.73 1.64
N GLU A 223 17.96 4.75 0.94
CA GLU A 223 18.95 5.71 1.43
C GLU A 223 18.32 7.10 1.64
N ASN A 224 18.86 7.85 2.58
CA ASN A 224 18.41 9.21 2.84
C ASN A 224 18.92 10.18 1.75
N VAL A 225 18.00 10.90 1.14
CA VAL A 225 18.25 11.91 0.11
C VAL A 225 17.59 13.21 0.54
N PRO A 226 18.24 14.39 0.38
CA PRO A 226 17.64 15.65 0.75
C PRO A 226 16.23 15.84 0.20
N PHE A 227 15.34 16.39 1.02
CA PHE A 227 13.95 16.65 0.65
C PHE A 227 13.88 17.65 -0.50
N ASN A 228 13.62 17.17 -1.71
CA ASN A 228 13.41 18.01 -2.90
C ASN A 228 12.59 17.25 -3.96
N LYS A 229 12.01 18.01 -4.89
CA LYS A 229 11.14 17.48 -5.96
C LYS A 229 11.88 16.55 -6.94
N LYS A 230 13.22 16.62 -7.00
CA LYS A 230 14.05 15.82 -7.90
C LYS A 230 14.60 14.56 -7.22
N ALA A 231 14.23 14.28 -5.95
CA ALA A 231 14.71 13.12 -5.22
C ALA A 231 14.24 11.78 -5.81
N GLY A 232 13.15 11.77 -6.60
CA GLY A 232 12.65 10.57 -7.24
C GLY A 232 13.63 9.99 -8.27
N GLN A 233 13.76 8.66 -8.27
CA GLN A 233 14.64 7.92 -9.20
C GLN A 233 13.81 6.98 -10.07
N PHE A 234 12.91 7.56 -10.89
CA PHE A 234 11.90 6.83 -11.66
C PHE A 234 12.31 6.53 -13.11
N GLY A 235 13.59 6.74 -13.46
CA GLY A 235 14.08 6.56 -14.83
C GLY A 235 13.34 7.49 -15.80
N ASP A 236 12.85 6.95 -16.90
CA ASP A 236 12.12 7.71 -17.93
C ASP A 236 10.60 7.83 -17.66
N ASN A 237 10.11 7.36 -16.51
CA ASN A 237 8.69 7.37 -16.19
C ASN A 237 8.19 8.77 -15.80
N LYS A 238 7.76 9.54 -16.79
CA LYS A 238 7.26 10.91 -16.61
C LYS A 238 6.03 10.99 -15.73
N ASP A 239 5.13 9.99 -15.80
CA ASP A 239 3.93 9.95 -14.97
C ASP A 239 4.29 9.79 -13.48
N ALA A 240 5.31 8.97 -13.18
CA ALA A 240 5.80 8.81 -11.83
C ALA A 240 6.37 10.12 -11.26
N TYR A 241 7.14 10.85 -12.06
CA TYR A 241 7.64 12.18 -11.66
C TYR A 241 6.49 13.17 -11.42
N GLU A 242 5.46 13.14 -12.26
CA GLU A 242 4.29 14.00 -12.08
C GLU A 242 3.54 13.69 -10.80
N HIS A 243 3.23 12.41 -10.52
CA HIS A 243 2.50 11.99 -9.32
C HIS A 243 3.31 12.25 -8.05
N PHE A 244 4.59 11.94 -8.05
CA PHE A 244 5.49 12.28 -6.95
C PHE A 244 5.61 13.79 -6.76
N GLY A 245 5.69 14.55 -7.84
CA GLY A 245 5.73 16.01 -7.80
C GLY A 245 4.52 16.59 -7.08
N ARG A 246 3.31 16.09 -7.36
CA ARG A 246 2.08 16.51 -6.65
C ARG A 246 2.14 16.18 -5.15
N LEU A 247 2.66 15.00 -4.78
CA LEU A 247 2.88 14.65 -3.37
C LEU A 247 3.88 15.61 -2.73
N HIS A 248 5.01 15.86 -3.40
CA HIS A 248 6.05 16.76 -2.90
C HIS A 248 5.52 18.16 -2.67
N ASP A 249 4.76 18.72 -3.63
CA ASP A 249 4.20 20.07 -3.52
C ASP A 249 3.28 20.20 -2.30
N VAL A 250 2.43 19.20 -2.05
CA VAL A 250 1.61 19.18 -0.82
C VAL A 250 2.45 19.12 0.45
N MET A 251 3.56 18.39 0.44
CA MET A 251 4.46 18.30 1.60
C MET A 251 5.25 19.59 1.81
N ALA A 252 5.69 20.22 0.73
CA ALA A 252 6.43 21.48 0.78
C ALA A 252 5.53 22.67 1.16
N ASP A 253 4.41 22.84 0.47
CA ASP A 253 3.55 24.02 0.60
C ASP A 253 2.53 23.88 1.74
N GLY A 254 1.92 22.70 1.90
CA GLY A 254 0.88 22.44 2.90
C GLY A 254 1.47 22.10 4.26
N VAL A 255 2.29 21.06 4.33
CA VAL A 255 2.91 20.59 5.59
C VAL A 255 4.06 21.49 6.02
N LYS A 256 4.69 22.19 5.08
CA LYS A 256 5.87 23.05 5.30
C LYS A 256 6.99 22.25 5.97
N VAL A 257 7.36 21.14 5.30
CA VAL A 257 8.43 20.26 5.78
C VAL A 257 9.69 21.09 6.06
N LYS A 258 10.29 20.88 7.22
CA LYS A 258 11.42 21.67 7.70
C LYS A 258 12.67 21.49 6.84
N ASP A 259 13.48 22.54 6.75
CA ASP A 259 14.79 22.49 6.13
C ASP A 259 15.64 21.39 6.77
N GLY A 260 16.44 20.71 5.95
CA GLY A 260 17.27 19.59 6.39
C GLY A 260 16.55 18.25 6.51
N ALA A 261 15.25 18.19 6.23
CA ALA A 261 14.55 16.91 6.13
C ALA A 261 15.03 16.08 4.93
N ASN A 262 14.85 14.78 5.01
CA ASN A 262 15.22 13.84 3.96
C ASN A 262 14.01 12.99 3.54
N TYR A 263 14.00 12.61 2.28
CA TYR A 263 13.30 11.41 1.83
C TYR A 263 14.19 10.18 2.05
N THR A 264 13.56 9.05 2.29
CA THR A 264 14.18 7.73 2.08
C THR A 264 13.79 7.28 0.68
N VAL A 265 14.79 7.05 -0.17
CA VAL A 265 14.62 6.60 -1.57
C VAL A 265 15.04 5.15 -1.65
N GLY A 266 14.09 4.26 -1.85
CA GLY A 266 14.33 2.83 -2.00
C GLY A 266 14.90 2.50 -3.37
N PRO A 267 15.72 1.45 -3.49
CA PRO A 267 16.16 0.94 -4.77
C PRO A 267 15.00 0.32 -5.56
N TRP A 268 15.12 0.27 -6.89
CA TRP A 268 14.30 -0.61 -7.70
C TRP A 268 14.58 -2.08 -7.34
N LEU A 269 13.59 -2.77 -6.82
CA LEU A 269 13.66 -4.21 -6.52
C LEU A 269 12.99 -4.98 -7.65
N THR A 270 13.70 -5.95 -8.20
CA THR A 270 13.16 -6.92 -9.16
C THR A 270 12.50 -8.07 -8.43
N PHE A 271 11.39 -8.56 -8.93
CA PHE A 271 10.61 -9.62 -8.33
C PHE A 271 10.20 -10.67 -9.37
N ASP A 272 10.32 -11.94 -9.05
CA ASP A 272 9.80 -13.06 -9.83
C ASP A 272 8.34 -13.30 -9.39
N PRO A 273 7.34 -12.94 -10.22
CA PRO A 273 5.94 -13.00 -9.84
C PRO A 273 5.41 -14.42 -9.60
N ASP A 274 6.04 -15.44 -10.19
CA ASP A 274 5.61 -16.83 -10.08
C ASP A 274 6.21 -17.53 -8.85
N LYS A 275 7.47 -17.20 -8.53
CA LYS A 275 8.16 -17.78 -7.36
C LYS A 275 7.97 -16.96 -6.10
N GLU A 276 7.43 -15.76 -6.21
CA GLU A 276 7.26 -14.79 -5.12
C GLU A 276 8.57 -14.52 -4.36
N ILE A 277 9.67 -14.31 -5.08
CA ILE A 277 10.97 -13.95 -4.54
C ILE A 277 11.58 -12.74 -5.24
N HIS A 278 12.35 -11.96 -4.50
CA HIS A 278 13.18 -10.91 -5.10
C HIS A 278 14.35 -11.51 -5.85
N THR A 279 14.72 -10.89 -6.98
CA THR A 279 15.84 -11.25 -7.84
C THR A 279 16.74 -10.03 -8.12
N GLY A 280 17.88 -10.24 -8.77
CA GLY A 280 18.79 -9.16 -9.16
C GLY A 280 19.66 -8.64 -8.00
N ALA A 281 20.15 -7.41 -8.13
CA ALA A 281 21.24 -6.87 -7.29
C ALA A 281 20.94 -6.78 -5.78
N HIS A 282 19.67 -6.63 -5.40
CA HIS A 282 19.24 -6.47 -4.01
C HIS A 282 18.53 -7.72 -3.46
N ALA A 283 18.60 -8.86 -4.18
CA ALA A 283 17.82 -10.06 -3.87
C ALA A 283 18.00 -10.56 -2.43
N ASP A 284 19.22 -10.69 -1.96
CA ASP A 284 19.50 -11.23 -0.62
C ASP A 284 18.89 -10.38 0.49
N ALA A 285 19.11 -9.07 0.45
CA ALA A 285 18.58 -8.15 1.44
C ALA A 285 17.04 -8.05 1.37
N ALA A 286 16.48 -8.02 0.16
CA ALA A 286 15.04 -7.92 -0.04
C ALA A 286 14.32 -9.23 0.35
N ASN A 287 14.89 -10.40 0.02
CA ASN A 287 14.34 -11.70 0.43
C ASN A 287 14.43 -11.94 1.94
N ALA A 288 15.41 -11.33 2.62
CA ALA A 288 15.44 -11.37 4.07
C ALA A 288 14.22 -10.67 4.71
N LEU A 289 13.65 -9.65 4.03
CA LEU A 289 12.44 -8.96 4.46
C LEU A 289 11.13 -9.71 4.15
N LEU A 290 11.18 -10.78 3.35
CA LEU A 290 10.02 -11.66 3.10
C LEU A 290 9.86 -12.73 4.18
N LYS A 291 10.81 -12.86 5.09
CA LYS A 291 10.79 -13.90 6.13
C LYS A 291 10.19 -13.35 7.41
N ASP A 292 9.19 -14.07 7.92
CA ASP A 292 8.67 -13.81 9.26
C ASP A 292 9.58 -14.50 10.30
N PHE A 293 10.13 -13.70 11.21
CA PHE A 293 10.87 -14.19 12.36
C PHE A 293 9.90 -14.37 13.52
N ASN A 294 9.19 -15.49 13.54
CA ASN A 294 8.24 -15.79 14.59
C ASN A 294 8.96 -16.29 15.85
N ARG A 295 8.61 -15.77 17.00
CA ARG A 295 9.14 -16.24 18.28
C ARG A 295 8.73 -17.69 18.58
N PRO A 296 9.47 -18.42 19.44
CA PRO A 296 9.13 -19.80 19.81
C PRO A 296 7.68 -19.95 20.29
N GLY A 297 7.02 -21.02 19.83
CA GLY A 297 5.61 -21.31 20.13
C GLY A 297 4.59 -20.66 19.19
N PHE A 298 5.03 -19.78 18.28
CA PHE A 298 4.18 -19.09 17.30
C PHE A 298 4.64 -19.29 15.85
N GLN A 299 5.47 -20.31 15.60
CA GLN A 299 5.90 -20.66 14.25
C GLN A 299 4.70 -21.15 13.42
N VAL A 300 4.59 -20.66 12.20
CA VAL A 300 3.63 -21.20 11.24
C VAL A 300 4.07 -22.62 10.88
N PRO A 301 3.20 -23.63 11.04
CA PRO A 301 3.55 -24.98 10.64
C PRO A 301 3.77 -25.07 9.12
N SER A 302 4.67 -25.96 8.69
CA SER A 302 4.81 -26.26 7.27
C SER A 302 3.55 -26.93 6.71
N VAL A 303 3.29 -26.76 5.41
CA VAL A 303 2.06 -27.24 4.75
C VAL A 303 1.87 -28.76 4.91
N ASP A 304 2.97 -29.52 5.02
CA ASP A 304 2.96 -30.97 5.26
C ASP A 304 2.58 -31.36 6.71
N LYS A 305 2.41 -30.37 7.59
CA LYS A 305 2.02 -30.58 9.00
C LYS A 305 0.64 -30.01 9.35
N VAL A 306 -0.13 -29.61 8.35
CA VAL A 306 -1.49 -29.05 8.53
C VAL A 306 -2.53 -30.05 8.04
#